data_a34fd29fa8c228a0665870d1f94dd2f0
#
_entry.id   a34fd29fa8c228a0665870d1f94dd2f0
#
_cell.length_a   1.000
_cell.length_b   1.000
_cell.length_c   1.000
_cell.angle_alpha   90.00
_cell.angle_beta   90.00
_cell.angle_gamma   90.00
#
_symmetry.space_group_name_H-M   'P 1'
#
loop_
_entity.id
_entity.type
_entity.pdbx_description
1 polymer ?
#
loop_
_entity_poly.entity_id
_entity_poly.type
_entity_poly.pdbx_seq_one_letter_code
_entity_poly.pdbx_strand_id
1 'polypeptide(L)'
;MQTVRRSYAYNLKINFDSNVDNFWELNKSNAKKDDFIQYPDNFYKTLYKYGKEYNNLLVFDVSVNGKKLYQDTLDSYNKIKEDFANNLISKKNKADSQDKLTRLEKELDIFKEYKDQDDMVICSLINGIANDMMWTMYIGNNKLGEYLFAVNRVYYETIKYCFENHYRFLDLYGT
;
A
#
# COMPACT_ATOMS: atom_id res chain seq x y z
N MET A 1 3.16 -12.48 8.15
CA MET A 1 4.45 -11.75 8.24
C MET A 1 5.24 -11.70 6.93
N GLN A 2 5.22 -12.70 6.06
CA GLN A 2 6.00 -12.69 4.80
C GLN A 2 5.58 -11.57 3.83
N THR A 3 4.28 -11.30 3.68
CA THR A 3 3.73 -10.23 2.83
C THR A 3 4.11 -8.82 3.29
N VAL A 4 4.08 -8.57 4.62
CA VAL A 4 4.54 -7.30 5.19
C VAL A 4 6.03 -7.07 4.90
N ARG A 5 6.89 -8.09 5.05
CA ARG A 5 8.31 -7.98 4.71
C ARG A 5 8.52 -7.63 3.23
N ARG A 6 7.71 -8.19 2.33
CA ARG A 6 7.77 -7.87 0.89
C ARG A 6 7.42 -6.41 0.63
N SER A 7 6.42 -5.85 1.30
CA SER A 7 6.00 -4.46 1.10
C SER A 7 7.09 -3.44 1.46
N TYR A 8 8.01 -3.78 2.38
CA TYR A 8 9.14 -2.91 2.72
C TYR A 8 10.14 -2.73 1.57
N ALA A 9 10.19 -3.67 0.62
CA ALA A 9 11.09 -3.56 -0.54
C ALA A 9 10.70 -2.44 -1.51
N TYR A 10 9.47 -1.93 -1.42
CA TYR A 10 8.92 -0.97 -2.38
C TYR A 10 8.88 0.48 -1.89
N ASN A 11 9.51 0.78 -0.74
CA ASN A 11 9.60 2.13 -0.17
C ASN A 11 8.23 2.84 -0.02
N LEU A 12 7.20 2.07 0.40
CA LEU A 12 5.88 2.62 0.67
C LEU A 12 5.93 3.62 1.82
N LYS A 13 5.32 4.80 1.61
CA LYS A 13 5.15 5.83 2.63
C LYS A 13 3.77 5.70 3.27
N ILE A 14 3.69 5.86 4.58
CA ILE A 14 2.43 5.87 5.33
C ILE A 14 2.19 7.26 5.89
N ASN A 15 1.01 7.79 5.65
CA ASN A 15 0.52 9.01 6.30
C ASN A 15 -0.64 8.66 7.23
N PHE A 16 -0.51 8.96 8.51
CA PHE A 16 -1.48 8.60 9.56
C PHE A 16 -2.54 9.67 9.83
N ASP A 17 -2.52 10.78 9.13
CA ASP A 17 -3.53 11.84 9.23
C ASP A 17 -3.78 12.48 7.85
N SER A 18 -4.27 11.66 6.94
CA SER A 18 -4.64 12.07 5.59
C SER A 18 -6.05 12.65 5.54
N ASN A 19 -6.39 13.23 4.38
CA ASN A 19 -7.78 13.53 4.04
C ASN A 19 -8.46 12.31 3.35
N VAL A 20 -9.72 12.46 2.99
CA VAL A 20 -10.54 11.39 2.39
C VAL A 20 -10.62 11.50 0.87
N ASP A 21 -9.91 12.45 0.25
CA ASP A 21 -10.10 12.81 -1.17
C ASP A 21 -9.79 11.64 -2.12
N ASN A 22 -8.78 10.82 -1.79
CA ASN A 22 -8.40 9.66 -2.59
C ASN A 22 -9.23 8.41 -2.32
N PHE A 23 -9.95 8.37 -1.18
CA PHE A 23 -10.59 7.16 -0.69
C PHE A 23 -11.66 6.63 -1.64
N TRP A 24 -12.51 7.51 -2.17
CA TRP A 24 -13.66 7.09 -2.97
C TRP A 24 -13.23 6.35 -4.26
N GLU A 25 -12.23 6.86 -4.98
CA GLU A 25 -11.73 6.21 -6.19
C GLU A 25 -11.04 4.87 -5.88
N LEU A 26 -10.29 4.80 -4.81
CA LEU A 26 -9.66 3.55 -4.36
C LEU A 26 -10.71 2.51 -3.96
N ASN A 27 -11.75 2.93 -3.22
CA ASN A 27 -12.82 2.04 -2.78
C ASN A 27 -13.70 1.57 -3.95
N LYS A 28 -13.89 2.39 -4.97
CA LYS A 28 -14.62 2.04 -6.20
C LYS A 28 -14.00 0.83 -6.92
N SER A 29 -12.69 0.70 -6.89
CA SER A 29 -12.00 -0.47 -7.43
C SER A 29 -12.39 -1.75 -6.67
N ASN A 30 -12.44 -1.68 -5.35
CA ASN A 30 -12.85 -2.79 -4.50
C ASN A 30 -14.33 -3.14 -4.69
N ALA A 31 -15.22 -2.13 -4.68
CA ALA A 31 -16.65 -2.34 -4.85
C ALA A 31 -16.98 -3.09 -6.13
N LYS A 32 -16.30 -2.74 -7.23
CA LYS A 32 -16.48 -3.44 -8.51
C LYS A 32 -15.96 -4.87 -8.50
N LYS A 33 -14.88 -5.14 -7.74
CA LYS A 33 -14.26 -6.47 -7.66
C LYS A 33 -15.08 -7.42 -6.76
N ASP A 34 -15.54 -6.90 -5.61
CA ASP A 34 -16.14 -7.70 -4.55
C ASP A 34 -17.69 -7.62 -4.55
N ASP A 35 -18.25 -7.01 -5.61
CA ASP A 35 -19.71 -6.90 -5.90
C ASP A 35 -20.52 -6.32 -4.72
N PHE A 36 -20.02 -5.25 -4.11
CA PHE A 36 -20.76 -4.54 -3.07
C PHE A 36 -21.17 -3.13 -3.51
N ILE A 37 -22.24 -2.60 -2.88
CA ILE A 37 -22.71 -1.24 -3.15
C ILE A 37 -21.81 -0.24 -2.43
N GLN A 38 -21.07 0.55 -3.21
CA GLN A 38 -20.26 1.65 -2.68
C GLN A 38 -21.17 2.82 -2.27
N TYR A 39 -20.90 3.42 -1.11
CA TYR A 39 -21.51 4.70 -0.76
C TYR A 39 -21.02 5.82 -1.70
N PRO A 40 -21.83 6.87 -1.93
CA PRO A 40 -21.42 7.99 -2.76
C PRO A 40 -20.26 8.77 -2.09
N ASP A 41 -19.44 9.44 -2.91
CA ASP A 41 -18.28 10.23 -2.46
C ASP A 41 -18.64 11.21 -1.32
N ASN A 42 -19.79 11.88 -1.44
CA ASN A 42 -20.27 12.82 -0.42
C ASN A 42 -20.51 12.18 0.96
N PHE A 43 -20.80 10.88 1.01
CA PHE A 43 -20.91 10.16 2.28
C PHE A 43 -19.58 10.15 3.03
N TYR A 44 -18.48 9.78 2.35
CA TYR A 44 -17.15 9.72 2.96
C TYR A 44 -16.63 11.11 3.34
N LYS A 45 -16.89 12.13 2.53
CA LYS A 45 -16.55 13.53 2.83
C LYS A 45 -17.30 14.04 4.06
N THR A 46 -18.57 13.71 4.18
CA THR A 46 -19.40 14.06 5.34
C THR A 46 -18.92 13.32 6.59
N LEU A 47 -18.66 12.02 6.49
CA LEU A 47 -18.11 11.22 7.57
C LEU A 47 -16.76 11.81 8.06
N TYR A 48 -15.86 12.15 7.12
CA TYR A 48 -14.57 12.75 7.43
C TYR A 48 -14.74 14.09 8.14
N LYS A 49 -15.60 14.99 7.62
CA LYS A 49 -15.85 16.30 8.21
C LYS A 49 -16.26 16.19 9.68
N TYR A 50 -17.29 15.40 9.97
CA TYR A 50 -17.75 15.23 11.35
C TYR A 50 -16.78 14.43 12.20
N GLY A 51 -16.14 13.44 11.63
CA GLY A 51 -15.10 12.66 12.31
C GLY A 51 -13.93 13.51 12.78
N LYS A 52 -13.50 14.48 11.98
CA LYS A 52 -12.44 15.43 12.35
C LYS A 52 -12.94 16.48 13.36
N GLU A 53 -14.17 16.97 13.22
CA GLU A 53 -14.78 17.92 14.16
C GLU A 53 -14.83 17.35 15.59
N TYR A 54 -15.15 16.06 15.72
CA TYR A 54 -15.25 15.38 17.03
C TYR A 54 -13.98 14.59 17.41
N ASN A 55 -12.89 14.67 16.65
CA ASN A 55 -11.64 13.94 16.87
C ASN A 55 -11.83 12.42 17.02
N ASN A 56 -12.76 11.86 16.29
CA ASN A 56 -13.12 10.43 16.37
C ASN A 56 -12.87 9.67 15.05
N LEU A 57 -12.07 10.24 14.13
CA LEU A 57 -11.74 9.62 12.87
C LEU A 57 -10.31 9.96 12.42
N LEU A 58 -9.62 8.95 11.93
CA LEU A 58 -8.32 9.07 11.25
C LEU A 58 -8.34 8.38 9.90
N VAL A 59 -7.69 9.00 8.92
CA VAL A 59 -7.48 8.40 7.60
C VAL A 59 -6.00 8.09 7.45
N PHE A 60 -5.70 6.83 7.12
CA PHE A 60 -4.33 6.37 6.90
C PHE A 60 -4.14 6.05 5.43
N ASP A 61 -3.23 6.76 4.78
CA ASP A 61 -2.89 6.55 3.36
C ASP A 61 -1.55 5.85 3.19
N VAL A 62 -1.50 4.96 2.22
CA VAL A 62 -0.26 4.38 1.70
C VAL A 62 0.00 4.98 0.33
N SER A 63 1.17 5.56 0.16
CA SER A 63 1.61 6.11 -1.11
C SER A 63 2.94 5.53 -1.59
N VAL A 64 3.15 5.62 -2.90
CA VAL A 64 4.40 5.23 -3.57
C VAL A 64 4.74 6.24 -4.66
N ASN A 65 6.03 6.48 -4.85
CA ASN A 65 6.51 7.26 -5.99
C ASN A 65 6.71 6.33 -7.19
N GLY A 66 5.89 6.49 -8.22
CA GLY A 66 5.88 5.62 -9.40
C GLY A 66 7.17 5.70 -10.20
N LYS A 67 7.72 6.91 -10.41
CA LYS A 67 9.00 7.13 -11.11
C LYS A 67 10.12 6.38 -10.41
N LYS A 68 10.22 6.56 -9.09
CA LYS A 68 11.25 5.90 -8.29
C LYS A 68 11.07 4.38 -8.26
N LEU A 69 9.84 3.90 -8.11
CA LEU A 69 9.52 2.48 -8.12
C LEU A 69 10.01 1.81 -9.42
N TYR A 70 9.71 2.42 -10.57
CA TYR A 70 10.16 1.92 -11.87
C TYR A 70 11.68 1.97 -12.01
N GLN A 71 12.32 3.09 -11.64
CA GLN A 71 13.76 3.27 -11.76
C GLN A 71 14.54 2.30 -10.86
N ASP A 72 14.18 2.18 -9.58
CA ASP A 72 14.83 1.26 -8.64
C ASP A 72 14.73 -0.22 -9.12
N THR A 73 13.62 -0.56 -9.76
CA THR A 73 13.41 -1.90 -10.35
C THR A 73 14.27 -2.10 -11.60
N LEU A 74 14.36 -1.09 -12.46
CA LEU A 74 15.19 -1.11 -13.68
C LEU A 74 16.68 -1.22 -13.34
N ASP A 75 17.14 -0.45 -12.36
CA ASP A 75 18.52 -0.50 -11.89
C ASP A 75 18.87 -1.88 -11.32
N SER A 76 17.95 -2.45 -10.53
CA SER A 76 18.09 -3.80 -9.98
C SER A 76 18.16 -4.87 -11.06
N TYR A 77 17.33 -4.74 -12.10
CA TYR A 77 17.30 -5.63 -13.26
C TYR A 77 18.61 -5.54 -14.05
N ASN A 78 19.04 -4.33 -14.39
CA ASN A 78 20.27 -4.11 -15.16
C ASN A 78 21.50 -4.62 -14.42
N LYS A 79 21.60 -4.35 -13.11
CA LYS A 79 22.71 -4.86 -12.29
C LYS A 79 22.83 -6.38 -12.35
N ILE A 80 21.74 -7.11 -12.21
CA ILE A 80 21.79 -8.58 -12.28
C ILE A 80 22.17 -9.06 -13.68
N LYS A 81 21.71 -8.39 -14.74
CA LYS A 81 22.11 -8.71 -16.12
C LYS A 81 23.62 -8.50 -16.34
N GLU A 82 24.17 -7.42 -15.84
CA GLU A 82 25.62 -7.16 -15.89
C GLU A 82 26.41 -8.20 -15.10
N ASP A 83 25.94 -8.59 -13.89
CA ASP A 83 26.56 -9.63 -13.08
C ASP A 83 26.58 -10.99 -13.83
N PHE A 84 25.51 -11.31 -14.58
CA PHE A 84 25.49 -12.50 -15.45
C PHE A 84 26.48 -12.39 -16.60
N ALA A 85 26.52 -11.26 -17.31
CA ALA A 85 27.41 -11.04 -18.45
C ALA A 85 28.89 -11.13 -18.05
N ASN A 86 29.23 -10.63 -16.86
CA ASN A 86 30.58 -10.61 -16.31
C ASN A 86 30.96 -11.88 -15.54
N ASN A 87 30.10 -12.92 -15.55
CA ASN A 87 30.28 -14.18 -14.81
C ASN A 87 30.55 -13.99 -13.29
N LEU A 88 29.98 -12.95 -12.69
CA LEU A 88 30.13 -12.63 -11.27
C LEU A 88 29.19 -13.49 -10.38
N ILE A 89 28.19 -14.17 -10.98
CA ILE A 89 27.24 -14.99 -10.26
C ILE A 89 27.78 -16.41 -10.11
N SER A 90 27.92 -16.87 -8.88
CA SER A 90 28.36 -18.23 -8.58
C SER A 90 27.37 -19.26 -9.11
N LYS A 91 27.85 -20.46 -9.45
CA LYS A 91 26.99 -21.58 -9.93
C LYS A 91 25.83 -21.87 -8.96
N LYS A 92 26.08 -21.77 -7.64
CA LYS A 92 25.06 -22.00 -6.60
C LYS A 92 23.92 -21.00 -6.65
N ASN A 93 24.21 -19.72 -6.97
CA ASN A 93 23.23 -18.63 -6.96
C ASN A 93 22.60 -18.38 -8.34
N LYS A 94 22.99 -19.13 -9.37
CA LYS A 94 22.58 -18.87 -10.74
C LYS A 94 21.07 -19.04 -10.94
N ALA A 95 20.47 -20.07 -10.33
CA ALA A 95 19.02 -20.30 -10.40
C ALA A 95 18.24 -19.18 -9.71
N ASP A 96 18.61 -18.83 -8.47
CA ASP A 96 17.95 -17.77 -7.71
C ASP A 96 18.04 -16.41 -8.41
N SER A 97 19.19 -16.14 -9.05
CA SER A 97 19.38 -14.88 -9.81
C SER A 97 18.56 -14.87 -11.09
N GLN A 98 18.38 -16.02 -11.75
CA GLN A 98 17.49 -16.14 -12.91
C GLN A 98 16.02 -15.93 -12.54
N ASP A 99 15.56 -16.52 -11.43
CA ASP A 99 14.21 -16.33 -10.92
C ASP A 99 13.97 -14.87 -10.55
N LYS A 100 14.98 -14.22 -9.97
CA LYS A 100 14.92 -12.81 -9.64
C LYS A 100 14.84 -11.93 -10.89
N LEU A 101 15.58 -12.23 -11.97
CA LEU A 101 15.47 -11.51 -13.24
C LEU A 101 14.05 -11.63 -13.81
N THR A 102 13.51 -12.85 -13.88
CA THR A 102 12.15 -13.10 -14.40
C THR A 102 11.09 -12.31 -13.59
N ARG A 103 11.27 -12.24 -12.28
CA ARG A 103 10.39 -11.45 -11.43
C ARG A 103 10.51 -9.96 -11.71
N LEU A 104 11.73 -9.42 -11.79
CA LEU A 104 11.96 -7.98 -12.05
C LEU A 104 11.45 -7.58 -13.44
N GLU A 105 11.54 -8.45 -14.44
CA GLU A 105 10.99 -8.22 -15.77
C GLU A 105 9.46 -8.05 -15.71
N LYS A 106 8.75 -8.92 -14.98
CA LYS A 106 7.31 -8.79 -14.75
C LYS A 106 6.96 -7.52 -13.96
N GLU A 107 7.78 -7.17 -12.97
CA GLU A 107 7.61 -5.93 -12.20
C GLU A 107 7.78 -4.69 -13.09
N LEU A 108 8.76 -4.67 -13.98
CA LEU A 108 8.96 -3.59 -14.94
C LEU A 108 7.76 -3.41 -15.88
N ASP A 109 7.18 -4.50 -16.37
CA ASP A 109 5.98 -4.45 -17.21
C ASP A 109 4.79 -3.83 -16.46
N ILE A 110 4.59 -4.21 -15.19
CA ILE A 110 3.53 -3.64 -14.34
C ILE A 110 3.81 -2.17 -14.02
N PHE A 111 5.05 -1.83 -13.62
CA PHE A 111 5.38 -0.49 -13.15
C PHE A 111 5.55 0.53 -14.28
N LYS A 112 5.68 0.08 -15.53
CA LYS A 112 5.77 0.92 -16.71
C LYS A 112 4.60 1.90 -16.84
N GLU A 113 3.41 1.51 -16.41
CA GLU A 113 2.21 2.35 -16.39
C GLU A 113 2.35 3.55 -15.43
N TYR A 114 3.20 3.42 -14.41
CA TYR A 114 3.38 4.42 -13.35
C TYR A 114 4.70 5.18 -13.43
N LYS A 115 5.54 4.92 -14.44
CA LYS A 115 6.92 5.46 -14.57
C LYS A 115 7.03 6.98 -14.61
N ASP A 116 5.94 7.67 -14.98
CA ASP A 116 5.90 9.13 -15.11
C ASP A 116 5.10 9.79 -13.97
N GLN A 117 4.63 8.99 -13.00
CA GLN A 117 3.83 9.46 -11.88
C GLN A 117 4.71 9.72 -10.67
N ASP A 118 4.47 10.86 -10.01
CA ASP A 118 5.07 11.20 -8.72
C ASP A 118 4.40 10.40 -7.57
N ASP A 119 4.43 10.91 -6.35
CA ASP A 119 3.79 10.25 -5.21
C ASP A 119 2.27 10.11 -5.45
N MET A 120 1.77 8.88 -5.43
CA MET A 120 0.36 8.54 -5.59
C MET A 120 -0.12 7.68 -4.43
N VAL A 121 -1.35 7.91 -3.99
CA VAL A 121 -2.00 7.07 -2.97
C VAL A 121 -2.52 5.79 -3.64
N ILE A 122 -2.14 4.64 -3.08
CA ILE A 122 -2.47 3.31 -3.60
C ILE A 122 -3.36 2.48 -2.69
N CYS A 123 -3.44 2.89 -1.41
CA CYS A 123 -4.34 2.30 -0.41
C CYS A 123 -4.71 3.36 0.62
N SER A 124 -5.94 3.31 1.12
CA SER A 124 -6.44 4.23 2.15
C SER A 124 -7.35 3.49 3.12
N LEU A 125 -7.17 3.74 4.43
CA LEU A 125 -8.03 3.24 5.50
C LEU A 125 -8.74 4.39 6.18
N ILE A 126 -10.05 4.26 6.40
CA ILE A 126 -10.81 5.12 7.29
C ILE A 126 -11.00 4.37 8.62
N ASN A 127 -10.44 4.94 9.70
CA ASN A 127 -10.52 4.37 11.03
C ASN A 127 -11.37 5.25 11.93
N GLY A 128 -12.31 4.64 12.66
CA GLY A 128 -13.03 5.27 13.76
C GLY A 128 -12.24 5.18 15.05
N ILE A 129 -12.47 6.13 15.96
CA ILE A 129 -11.86 6.19 17.27
C ILE A 129 -12.94 6.46 18.34
N ALA A 130 -12.92 5.69 19.42
CA ALA A 130 -13.71 5.98 20.61
C ALA A 130 -12.92 5.55 21.86
N ASN A 131 -12.66 6.49 22.77
CA ASN A 131 -11.86 6.27 23.97
C ASN A 131 -10.49 5.65 23.65
N ASP A 132 -10.26 4.42 24.08
CA ASP A 132 -9.03 3.64 23.91
C ASP A 132 -9.13 2.56 22.81
N MET A 133 -10.15 2.69 21.94
CA MET A 133 -10.42 1.75 20.84
C MET A 133 -10.31 2.46 19.49
N MET A 134 -9.67 1.78 18.54
CA MET A 134 -9.68 2.10 17.12
C MET A 134 -10.31 0.94 16.35
N TRP A 135 -11.07 1.25 15.30
CA TRP A 135 -11.59 0.22 14.39
C TRP A 135 -11.51 0.69 12.93
N THR A 136 -11.13 -0.22 12.04
CA THR A 136 -11.12 0.04 10.60
C THR A 136 -12.55 -0.03 10.07
N MET A 137 -13.06 1.09 9.55
CA MET A 137 -14.41 1.19 9.01
C MET A 137 -14.48 0.84 7.53
N TYR A 138 -13.54 1.39 6.78
CA TYR A 138 -13.50 1.24 5.32
C TYR A 138 -12.06 1.15 4.83
N ILE A 139 -11.88 0.39 3.74
CA ILE A 139 -10.61 0.26 3.04
C ILE A 139 -10.81 0.49 1.55
N GLY A 140 -9.96 1.29 0.95
CA GLY A 140 -9.84 1.47 -0.49
C GLY A 140 -8.44 1.06 -0.95
N ASN A 141 -8.35 0.32 -2.07
CA ASN A 141 -7.09 -0.18 -2.59
C ASN A 141 -7.17 -0.34 -4.11
N ASN A 142 -6.12 0.03 -4.83
CA ASN A 142 -6.06 -0.19 -6.28
C ASN A 142 -5.18 -1.41 -6.64
N LYS A 143 -5.12 -1.75 -7.93
CA LYS A 143 -4.34 -2.90 -8.42
C LYS A 143 -2.86 -2.82 -8.05
N LEU A 144 -2.27 -1.63 -8.09
CA LEU A 144 -0.87 -1.44 -7.70
C LEU A 144 -0.70 -1.67 -6.19
N GLY A 145 -1.61 -1.16 -5.37
CA GLY A 145 -1.62 -1.40 -3.93
C GLY A 145 -1.77 -2.89 -3.57
N GLU A 146 -2.59 -3.64 -4.31
CA GLU A 146 -2.67 -5.11 -4.16
C GLU A 146 -1.32 -5.76 -4.45
N TYR A 147 -0.70 -5.41 -5.58
CA TYR A 147 0.58 -5.98 -5.99
C TYR A 147 1.70 -5.69 -4.99
N LEU A 148 1.74 -4.48 -4.44
CA LEU A 148 2.74 -4.01 -3.48
C LEU A 148 2.42 -4.39 -2.03
N PHE A 149 1.35 -5.14 -1.77
CA PHE A 149 0.87 -5.52 -0.44
C PHE A 149 0.58 -4.33 0.48
N ALA A 150 0.04 -3.24 -0.07
CA ALA A 150 -0.21 -2.00 0.66
C ALA A 150 -1.19 -2.19 1.83
N VAL A 151 -2.23 -3.02 1.66
CA VAL A 151 -3.19 -3.36 2.71
C VAL A 151 -2.50 -4.03 3.90
N ASN A 152 -1.64 -5.04 3.64
CA ASN A 152 -0.90 -5.72 4.69
C ASN A 152 0.05 -4.75 5.41
N ARG A 153 0.66 -3.82 4.66
CA ARG A 153 1.56 -2.81 5.22
C ARG A 153 0.81 -1.85 6.11
N VAL A 154 -0.32 -1.28 5.67
CA VAL A 154 -1.04 -0.30 6.47
C VAL A 154 -1.67 -0.92 7.72
N TYR A 155 -2.17 -2.15 7.67
CA TYR A 155 -2.64 -2.85 8.88
C TYR A 155 -1.51 -3.05 9.90
N TYR A 156 -0.33 -3.47 9.44
CA TYR A 156 0.81 -3.62 10.33
C TYR A 156 1.20 -2.27 10.97
N GLU A 157 1.25 -1.19 10.20
CA GLU A 157 1.55 0.15 10.73
C GLU A 157 0.41 0.68 11.61
N THR A 158 -0.86 0.33 11.36
CA THR A 158 -1.98 0.65 12.24
C THR A 158 -1.83 -0.01 13.62
N ILE A 159 -1.40 -1.28 13.65
CA ILE A 159 -1.11 -1.97 14.93
C ILE A 159 -0.02 -1.23 15.72
N LYS A 160 1.07 -0.84 15.04
CA LYS A 160 2.14 -0.04 15.66
C LYS A 160 1.64 1.30 16.16
N TYR A 161 0.88 2.01 15.32
CA TYR A 161 0.28 3.30 15.67
C TYR A 161 -0.60 3.18 16.91
N CYS A 162 -1.44 2.15 17.00
CA CYS A 162 -2.27 1.89 18.17
C CYS A 162 -1.43 1.68 19.42
N PHE A 163 -0.37 0.89 19.33
CA PHE A 163 0.54 0.67 20.45
C PHE A 163 1.23 1.95 20.91
N GLU A 164 1.76 2.74 19.99
CA GLU A 164 2.48 3.99 20.26
C GLU A 164 1.56 5.09 20.81
N ASN A 165 0.27 5.07 20.45
CA ASN A 165 -0.73 6.05 20.88
C ASN A 165 -1.67 5.52 21.98
N HIS A 166 -1.29 4.40 22.64
CA HIS A 166 -1.97 3.84 23.81
C HIS A 166 -3.43 3.40 23.58
N TYR A 167 -3.81 3.06 22.33
CA TYR A 167 -5.07 2.38 22.07
C TYR A 167 -4.97 0.93 22.59
N ARG A 168 -5.92 0.53 23.42
CA ARG A 168 -5.95 -0.81 24.04
C ARG A 168 -6.59 -1.86 23.14
N PHE A 169 -7.47 -1.42 22.24
CA PHE A 169 -8.21 -2.29 21.35
C PHE A 169 -8.10 -1.79 19.90
N LEU A 170 -7.86 -2.72 19.00
CA LEU A 170 -7.92 -2.51 17.56
C LEU A 170 -8.84 -3.56 16.95
N ASP A 171 -9.93 -3.12 16.32
CA ASP A 171 -10.82 -3.97 15.53
C ASP A 171 -10.55 -3.73 14.04
N LEU A 172 -10.16 -4.79 13.33
CA LEU A 172 -9.94 -4.79 11.89
C LEU A 172 -11.22 -5.22 11.17
N TYR A 173 -12.33 -4.62 11.50
CA TYR A 173 -13.70 -4.88 11.08
C TYR A 173 -13.81 -5.51 9.69
N GLY A 174 -14.55 -6.66 9.60
CA GLY A 174 -14.85 -7.31 8.33
C GLY A 174 -13.81 -8.32 7.83
N THR A 175 -12.90 -8.76 8.69
CA THR A 175 -11.98 -9.89 8.39
C THR A 175 -12.52 -11.21 8.90
#